data_1fa6982efd09c83bdf1ded8d8253ed50
#
_entry.id   1fa6982efd09c83bdf1ded8d8253ed50
#
_cell.length_a   1.000
_cell.length_b   1.000
_cell.length_c   1.000
_cell.angle_alpha   90.00
_cell.angle_beta   90.00
_cell.angle_gamma   90.00
#
_symmetry.space_group_name_H-M   'P 1'
#
loop_
_entity.id
_entity.type
_entity.pdbx_description
1 polymer ?
#
loop_
_entity_poly.entity_id
_entity_poly.type
_entity_poly.pdbx_seq_one_letter_code
_entity_poly.pdbx_strand_id
1 'polypeptide(L)'
;ADATDRIHHIPWILYHWRQQGGPATFSQSYMDRCADAAVRAVREHLERTGQPVREVTRMAGTPGWVTVHRATPQPPPVVSIIVPTRDRADLLAKCADGVLNGTDYPALQLIIVDNDSVEPATHALFERLRQDPRVRVLPSPGAFNYSTLNNIAAAEAKGEILVLLNNDISMPYRGWLDALVAQ
;
A
#
# COMPACT_ATOMS: atom_id res chain seq x y z
N ALA A 1 18.18 20.43 -1.74
CA ALA A 1 17.50 20.96 -0.54
C ALA A 1 18.30 20.67 0.73
N ASP A 2 18.94 19.51 0.84
CA ASP A 2 19.68 19.10 2.07
C ASP A 2 20.96 19.89 2.33
N ALA A 3 21.43 20.65 1.35
CA ALA A 3 22.68 21.43 1.46
C ALA A 3 22.45 22.88 1.92
N THR A 4 21.19 23.30 2.11
CA THR A 4 20.88 24.69 2.49
C THR A 4 19.49 24.78 3.13
N ASP A 5 19.35 25.66 4.11
CA ASP A 5 18.11 26.11 4.71
C ASP A 5 17.54 27.39 4.02
N ARG A 6 18.29 27.94 3.07
CA ARG A 6 17.92 29.17 2.34
C ARG A 6 17.05 28.85 1.11
N ILE A 7 15.90 28.20 1.35
CA ILE A 7 14.93 27.88 0.31
C ILE A 7 13.75 28.85 0.42
N HIS A 8 13.49 29.59 -0.68
CA HIS A 8 12.37 30.52 -0.76
C HIS A 8 11.29 29.94 -1.67
N HIS A 9 10.10 29.74 -1.12
CA HIS A 9 8.94 29.34 -1.91
C HIS A 9 8.35 30.58 -2.57
N ILE A 10 8.26 30.59 -3.90
CA ILE A 10 7.61 31.65 -4.68
C ILE A 10 6.24 31.12 -5.13
N PRO A 11 5.12 31.61 -4.57
CA PRO A 11 3.78 31.06 -4.84
C PRO A 11 3.18 31.57 -6.18
N TRP A 12 4.01 31.99 -7.09
CA TRP A 12 3.57 32.54 -8.38
C TRP A 12 4.14 31.70 -9.52
N ILE A 13 3.37 31.60 -10.62
CA ILE A 13 3.84 31.00 -11.87
C ILE A 13 4.69 32.05 -12.62
N LEU A 14 6.00 31.97 -12.42
CA LEU A 14 6.94 32.91 -13.02
C LEU A 14 7.59 32.40 -14.30
N TYR A 15 7.41 31.12 -14.64
CA TYR A 15 8.03 30.50 -15.80
C TYR A 15 7.04 29.61 -16.54
N HIS A 16 6.96 29.77 -17.87
CA HIS A 16 6.17 28.94 -18.76
C HIS A 16 7.07 28.23 -19.74
N TRP A 17 7.06 26.89 -19.71
CA TRP A 17 7.78 26.10 -20.71
C TRP A 17 6.91 25.92 -21.96
N ARG A 18 7.34 26.54 -23.07
CA ARG A 18 6.68 26.34 -24.36
C ARG A 18 7.08 25.00 -24.94
N GLN A 19 6.13 24.08 -25.06
CA GLN A 19 6.30 22.83 -25.77
C GLN A 19 5.81 23.02 -27.20
N GLN A 20 6.66 22.71 -28.18
CA GLN A 20 6.24 22.60 -29.57
C GLN A 20 5.67 21.17 -29.75
N GLY A 21 4.44 21.07 -30.31
CA GLY A 21 3.83 19.78 -30.62
C GLY A 21 4.64 19.04 -31.67
N GLY A 22 5.00 17.77 -31.41
CA GLY A 22 5.72 16.88 -32.30
C GLY A 22 6.23 15.65 -31.58
N PRO A 23 6.59 14.57 -32.32
CA PRO A 23 6.95 13.28 -31.73
C PRO A 23 8.30 13.25 -31.01
N ALA A 24 9.05 14.33 -30.98
CA ALA A 24 10.37 14.41 -30.36
C ALA A 24 10.53 15.71 -29.57
N THR A 25 9.84 15.85 -28.45
CA THR A 25 10.20 16.90 -27.50
C THR A 25 11.56 16.59 -26.87
N PHE A 26 12.29 17.64 -26.43
CA PHE A 26 13.54 17.47 -25.70
C PHE A 26 13.40 16.45 -24.55
N SER A 27 12.31 16.53 -23.79
CA SER A 27 12.04 15.63 -22.67
C SER A 27 11.93 14.16 -23.12
N GLN A 28 11.30 13.86 -24.26
CA GLN A 28 11.18 12.51 -24.77
C GLN A 28 12.52 11.96 -25.30
N SER A 29 13.33 12.80 -25.99
CA SER A 29 14.62 12.40 -26.53
C SER A 29 15.68 12.12 -25.45
N TYR A 30 15.53 12.71 -24.27
CA TYR A 30 16.50 12.58 -23.17
C TYR A 30 15.93 11.82 -21.95
N MET A 31 14.74 11.24 -22.06
CA MET A 31 14.05 10.60 -20.93
C MET A 31 14.91 9.53 -20.24
N ASP A 32 15.60 8.69 -21.01
CA ASP A 32 16.48 7.65 -20.44
C ASP A 32 17.65 8.24 -19.65
N ARG A 33 18.28 9.29 -20.16
CA ARG A 33 19.38 9.97 -19.45
C ARG A 33 18.88 10.68 -18.21
N CYS A 34 17.68 11.27 -18.26
CA CYS A 34 17.03 11.89 -17.11
C CYS A 34 16.67 10.84 -16.04
N ALA A 35 16.20 9.67 -16.46
CA ALA A 35 15.88 8.57 -15.54
C ALA A 35 17.13 8.04 -14.83
N ASP A 36 18.26 7.88 -15.54
CA ASP A 36 19.52 7.48 -14.91
C ASP A 36 20.06 8.54 -13.95
N ALA A 37 19.94 9.80 -14.32
CA ALA A 37 20.32 10.90 -13.43
C ALA A 37 19.44 10.93 -12.17
N ALA A 38 18.13 10.68 -12.30
CA ALA A 38 17.20 10.59 -11.19
C ALA A 38 17.55 9.42 -10.25
N VAL A 39 17.83 8.22 -10.80
CA VAL A 39 18.28 7.07 -10.00
C VAL A 39 19.53 7.40 -9.18
N ARG A 40 20.55 8.00 -9.82
CA ARG A 40 21.76 8.41 -9.10
C ARG A 40 21.49 9.46 -8.02
N ALA A 41 20.74 10.50 -8.35
CA ALA A 41 20.45 11.59 -7.42
C ALA A 41 19.67 11.11 -6.18
N VAL A 42 18.67 10.22 -6.38
CA VAL A 42 17.89 9.64 -5.27
C VAL A 42 18.78 8.73 -4.43
N ARG A 43 19.61 7.88 -5.05
CA ARG A 43 20.54 7.02 -4.31
C ARG A 43 21.52 7.83 -3.47
N GLU A 44 22.20 8.80 -4.06
CA GLU A 44 23.14 9.68 -3.36
C GLU A 44 22.47 10.46 -2.21
N HIS A 45 21.22 10.90 -2.41
CA HIS A 45 20.45 11.54 -1.35
C HIS A 45 20.20 10.60 -0.17
N LEU A 46 19.74 9.38 -0.44
CA LEU A 46 19.41 8.39 0.61
C LEU A 46 20.68 7.95 1.36
N GLU A 47 21.80 7.75 0.65
CA GLU A 47 23.10 7.46 1.27
C GLU A 47 23.57 8.59 2.18
N ARG A 48 23.51 9.84 1.69
CA ARG A 48 23.92 11.02 2.46
C ARG A 48 23.05 11.26 3.70
N THR A 49 21.77 10.93 3.63
CA THR A 49 20.84 11.09 4.76
C THR A 49 20.79 9.87 5.68
N GLY A 50 21.62 8.84 5.42
CA GLY A 50 21.68 7.63 6.24
C GLY A 50 20.42 6.77 6.18
N GLN A 51 19.61 6.92 5.14
CA GLN A 51 18.40 6.11 4.99
C GLN A 51 18.76 4.77 4.35
N PRO A 52 18.46 3.64 5.02
CA PRO A 52 18.75 2.31 4.49
C PRO A 52 17.91 2.02 3.26
N VAL A 53 18.56 1.74 2.15
CA VAL A 53 17.90 1.28 0.92
C VAL A 53 18.59 0.05 0.38
N ARG A 54 17.81 -0.87 -0.15
CA ARG A 54 18.32 -2.05 -0.85
C ARG A 54 18.77 -1.68 -2.25
N GLU A 55 17.94 -0.94 -2.96
CA GLU A 55 18.17 -0.57 -4.35
C GLU A 55 17.31 0.63 -4.76
N VAL A 56 17.79 1.40 -5.75
CA VAL A 56 16.98 2.41 -6.47
C VAL A 56 17.02 2.04 -7.96
N THR A 57 15.85 1.81 -8.54
CA THR A 57 15.69 1.40 -9.94
C THR A 57 14.81 2.35 -10.73
N ARG A 58 14.85 2.26 -12.06
CA ARG A 58 13.84 2.88 -12.92
C ARG A 58 12.49 2.18 -12.71
N MET A 59 11.40 2.93 -12.63
CA MET A 59 10.07 2.36 -12.58
C MET A 59 9.67 1.81 -13.95
N ALA A 60 9.31 0.53 -13.99
CA ALA A 60 8.89 -0.12 -15.24
C ALA A 60 7.60 0.52 -15.79
N GLY A 61 7.55 0.77 -17.09
CA GLY A 61 6.38 1.32 -17.76
C GLY A 61 6.12 2.82 -17.51
N THR A 62 6.92 3.49 -16.70
CA THR A 62 6.74 4.91 -16.37
C THR A 62 8.06 5.67 -16.56
N PRO A 63 8.32 6.18 -17.77
CA PRO A 63 9.57 6.89 -18.07
C PRO A 63 9.82 8.07 -17.13
N GLY A 64 11.05 8.19 -16.63
CA GLY A 64 11.45 9.28 -15.73
C GLY A 64 11.11 9.08 -14.24
N TRP A 65 10.39 8.02 -13.88
CA TRP A 65 10.09 7.69 -12.49
C TRP A 65 11.10 6.66 -11.95
N VAL A 66 11.33 6.72 -10.64
CA VAL A 66 12.21 5.80 -9.94
C VAL A 66 11.44 5.07 -8.84
N THR A 67 11.85 3.83 -8.58
CA THR A 67 11.37 3.03 -7.44
C THR A 67 12.50 2.90 -6.44
N VAL A 68 12.21 3.20 -5.18
CA VAL A 68 13.10 2.96 -4.04
C VAL A 68 12.69 1.64 -3.40
N HIS A 69 13.60 0.66 -3.44
CA HIS A 69 13.40 -0.63 -2.78
C HIS A 69 14.07 -0.59 -1.41
N ARG A 70 13.27 -0.68 -0.36
CA ARG A 70 13.74 -0.76 1.02
C ARG A 70 13.73 -2.21 1.49
N ALA A 71 14.53 -2.51 2.50
CA ALA A 71 14.46 -3.79 3.18
C ALA A 71 13.35 -3.76 4.23
N THR A 72 12.56 -4.82 4.28
CA THR A 72 11.61 -5.02 5.38
C THR A 72 12.35 -5.13 6.70
N PRO A 73 11.89 -4.49 7.79
CA PRO A 73 12.46 -4.64 9.12
C PRO A 73 12.61 -6.12 9.53
N GLN A 74 13.63 -6.42 10.31
CA GLN A 74 13.85 -7.78 10.83
C GLN A 74 13.93 -7.75 12.36
N PRO A 75 13.07 -8.48 13.08
CA PRO A 75 11.98 -9.33 12.55
C PRO A 75 10.88 -8.52 11.88
N PRO A 76 10.10 -9.11 10.93
CA PRO A 76 9.03 -8.40 10.25
C PRO A 76 7.93 -8.04 11.26
N PRO A 77 7.47 -6.77 11.31
CA PRO A 77 6.40 -6.36 12.22
C PRO A 77 5.10 -7.08 11.91
N VAL A 78 4.28 -7.32 12.92
CA VAL A 78 2.94 -7.89 12.69
C VAL A 78 2.05 -6.84 12.02
N VAL A 79 1.40 -7.23 10.95
CA VAL A 79 0.45 -6.38 10.23
C VAL A 79 -0.98 -6.87 10.47
N SER A 80 -1.86 -6.01 10.97
CA SER A 80 -3.29 -6.28 11.06
C SER A 80 -4.02 -5.64 9.88
N ILE A 81 -4.61 -6.49 9.04
CA ILE A 81 -5.40 -6.07 7.88
C ILE A 81 -6.87 -6.06 8.29
N ILE A 82 -7.52 -4.92 8.21
CA ILE A 82 -8.91 -4.70 8.65
C ILE A 82 -9.79 -4.59 7.42
N VAL A 83 -10.83 -5.44 7.35
CA VAL A 83 -11.76 -5.52 6.22
C VAL A 83 -13.20 -5.40 6.74
N PRO A 84 -13.80 -4.21 6.74
CA PRO A 84 -15.22 -4.06 6.97
C PRO A 84 -16.03 -4.68 5.84
N THR A 85 -17.12 -5.38 6.19
CA THR A 85 -17.98 -6.02 5.20
C THR A 85 -19.43 -6.01 5.65
N ARG A 86 -20.33 -6.07 4.69
CA ARG A 86 -21.73 -6.43 4.86
C ARG A 86 -22.15 -7.25 3.67
N ASP A 87 -22.50 -8.53 3.90
CA ASP A 87 -22.83 -9.46 2.83
C ASP A 87 -21.73 -9.58 1.75
N ARG A 88 -22.06 -9.85 0.49
CA ARG A 88 -21.14 -9.95 -0.64
C ARG A 88 -20.01 -10.96 -0.43
N ALA A 89 -20.43 -12.19 -0.07
CA ALA A 89 -19.49 -13.31 0.13
C ALA A 89 -18.54 -13.54 -1.05
N ASP A 90 -18.97 -13.24 -2.27
CA ASP A 90 -18.19 -13.36 -3.51
C ASP A 90 -16.96 -12.44 -3.54
N LEU A 91 -17.12 -11.20 -3.11
CA LEU A 91 -16.04 -10.22 -3.04
C LEU A 91 -15.12 -10.50 -1.86
N LEU A 92 -15.71 -10.69 -0.67
CA LEU A 92 -14.95 -10.98 0.54
C LEU A 92 -14.11 -12.24 0.41
N ALA A 93 -14.63 -13.30 -0.24
CA ALA A 93 -13.87 -14.53 -0.44
C ALA A 93 -12.61 -14.30 -1.28
N LYS A 94 -12.70 -13.52 -2.35
CA LYS A 94 -11.55 -13.16 -3.21
C LYS A 94 -10.54 -12.30 -2.47
N CYS A 95 -11.02 -11.29 -1.73
CA CYS A 95 -10.17 -10.42 -0.92
C CYS A 95 -9.43 -11.23 0.15
N ALA A 96 -10.14 -12.04 0.94
CA ALA A 96 -9.54 -12.88 1.98
C ALA A 96 -8.55 -13.90 1.42
N ASP A 97 -8.86 -14.55 0.29
CA ASP A 97 -7.94 -15.47 -0.38
C ASP A 97 -6.66 -14.75 -0.84
N GLY A 98 -6.78 -13.57 -1.43
CA GLY A 98 -5.66 -12.74 -1.81
C GLY A 98 -4.77 -12.35 -0.62
N VAL A 99 -5.38 -12.02 0.53
CA VAL A 99 -4.65 -11.71 1.76
C VAL A 99 -3.97 -12.94 2.35
N LEU A 100 -4.69 -14.05 2.48
CA LEU A 100 -4.22 -15.23 3.23
C LEU A 100 -3.29 -16.14 2.42
N ASN A 101 -3.58 -16.32 1.13
CA ASN A 101 -2.90 -17.25 0.23
C ASN A 101 -2.12 -16.55 -0.89
N GLY A 102 -2.53 -15.33 -1.25
CA GLY A 102 -1.90 -14.53 -2.30
C GLY A 102 -0.82 -13.55 -1.79
N THR A 103 -0.51 -13.55 -0.49
CA THR A 103 0.43 -12.60 0.11
C THR A 103 1.63 -13.33 0.73
N ASP A 104 2.83 -12.95 0.31
CA ASP A 104 4.10 -13.46 0.85
C ASP A 104 4.57 -12.55 2.00
N TYR A 105 3.86 -12.58 3.13
CA TYR A 105 4.24 -11.87 4.34
C TYR A 105 3.97 -12.76 5.56
N PRO A 106 4.99 -13.04 6.38
CA PRO A 106 4.88 -14.11 7.41
C PRO A 106 4.07 -13.68 8.63
N ALA A 107 4.00 -12.39 8.95
CA ALA A 107 3.45 -11.89 10.19
C ALA A 107 2.20 -11.03 9.95
N LEU A 108 1.10 -11.65 9.50
CA LEU A 108 -0.17 -10.95 9.25
C LEU A 108 -1.32 -11.51 10.08
N GLN A 109 -2.27 -10.64 10.41
CA GLN A 109 -3.59 -10.93 10.97
C GLN A 109 -4.66 -10.33 10.05
N LEU A 110 -5.73 -11.05 9.77
CA LEU A 110 -6.89 -10.56 9.05
C LEU A 110 -8.06 -10.37 10.02
N ILE A 111 -8.57 -9.17 10.15
CA ILE A 111 -9.73 -8.83 10.96
C ILE A 111 -10.88 -8.42 10.04
N ILE A 112 -11.90 -9.25 9.97
CA ILE A 112 -13.13 -8.97 9.22
C ILE A 112 -14.13 -8.37 10.19
N VAL A 113 -14.70 -7.21 9.85
CA VAL A 113 -15.74 -6.56 10.66
C VAL A 113 -17.07 -6.72 9.98
N ASP A 114 -17.92 -7.54 10.54
CA ASP A 114 -19.26 -7.84 10.03
C ASP A 114 -20.26 -6.78 10.49
N ASN A 115 -20.75 -5.97 9.55
CA ASN A 115 -21.77 -4.97 9.82
C ASN A 115 -23.17 -5.49 9.47
N ASP A 116 -23.69 -6.42 10.28
CA ASP A 116 -25.03 -7.01 10.13
C ASP A 116 -25.26 -7.71 8.79
N SER A 117 -24.36 -8.60 8.38
CA SER A 117 -24.60 -9.48 7.23
C SER A 117 -25.80 -10.40 7.47
N VAL A 118 -26.63 -10.60 6.46
CA VAL A 118 -27.84 -11.42 6.52
C VAL A 118 -27.81 -12.59 5.51
N GLU A 119 -26.90 -12.57 4.55
CA GLU A 119 -26.79 -13.63 3.55
C GLU A 119 -26.23 -14.92 4.16
N PRO A 120 -26.90 -16.08 4.00
CA PRO A 120 -26.37 -17.36 4.49
C PRO A 120 -24.99 -17.71 3.93
N ALA A 121 -24.71 -17.32 2.67
CA ALA A 121 -23.40 -17.52 2.03
C ALA A 121 -22.27 -16.76 2.76
N THR A 122 -22.56 -15.56 3.26
CA THR A 122 -21.60 -14.75 4.01
C THR A 122 -21.31 -15.38 5.37
N HIS A 123 -22.33 -15.84 6.09
CA HIS A 123 -22.13 -16.56 7.35
C HIS A 123 -21.34 -17.86 7.16
N ALA A 124 -21.65 -18.64 6.13
CA ALA A 124 -20.90 -19.85 5.80
C ALA A 124 -19.41 -19.53 5.47
N LEU A 125 -19.16 -18.40 4.81
CA LEU A 125 -17.79 -17.92 4.55
C LEU A 125 -17.08 -17.55 5.86
N PHE A 126 -17.73 -16.86 6.79
CA PHE A 126 -17.15 -16.52 8.09
C PHE A 126 -16.74 -17.77 8.87
N GLU A 127 -17.60 -18.81 8.93
CA GLU A 127 -17.28 -20.07 9.60
C GLU A 127 -16.05 -20.75 8.99
N ARG A 128 -15.91 -20.72 7.66
CA ARG A 128 -14.73 -21.25 6.97
C ARG A 128 -13.48 -20.43 7.27
N LEU A 129 -13.57 -19.10 7.22
CA LEU A 129 -12.43 -18.22 7.44
C LEU A 129 -11.93 -18.27 8.89
N ARG A 130 -12.80 -18.48 9.87
CA ARG A 130 -12.42 -18.66 11.29
C ARG A 130 -11.55 -19.89 11.55
N GLN A 131 -11.48 -20.84 10.60
CA GLN A 131 -10.57 -22.01 10.74
C GLN A 131 -9.09 -21.60 10.56
N ASP A 132 -8.81 -20.48 9.92
CA ASP A 132 -7.44 -19.96 9.83
C ASP A 132 -7.10 -19.16 11.11
N PRO A 133 -6.05 -19.53 11.86
CA PRO A 133 -5.70 -18.88 13.12
C PRO A 133 -5.29 -17.41 12.96
N ARG A 134 -5.00 -16.96 11.75
CA ARG A 134 -4.71 -15.56 11.44
C ARG A 134 -5.97 -14.71 11.34
N VAL A 135 -7.16 -15.33 11.25
CA VAL A 135 -8.42 -14.62 10.98
C VAL A 135 -9.24 -14.41 12.25
N ARG A 136 -9.76 -13.21 12.40
CA ARG A 136 -10.83 -12.87 13.36
C ARG A 136 -12.01 -12.27 12.63
N VAL A 137 -13.23 -12.66 13.01
CA VAL A 137 -14.46 -12.04 12.54
C VAL A 137 -15.14 -11.38 13.73
N LEU A 138 -15.28 -10.07 13.68
CA LEU A 138 -15.85 -9.23 14.74
C LEU A 138 -17.25 -8.75 14.30
N PRO A 139 -18.30 -9.02 15.09
CA PRO A 139 -19.60 -8.43 14.82
C PRO A 139 -19.61 -6.94 15.20
N SER A 140 -20.23 -6.14 14.36
CA SER A 140 -20.44 -4.70 14.63
C SER A 140 -21.83 -4.30 14.13
N PRO A 141 -22.88 -4.63 14.89
CA PRO A 141 -24.26 -4.36 14.49
C PRO A 141 -24.59 -2.87 14.49
N GLY A 142 -25.56 -2.48 13.67
CA GLY A 142 -26.09 -1.12 13.61
C GLY A 142 -25.82 -0.39 12.30
N ALA A 143 -26.06 0.93 12.31
CA ALA A 143 -25.89 1.75 11.13
C ALA A 143 -24.44 1.75 10.63
N PHE A 144 -24.27 1.67 9.31
CA PHE A 144 -22.96 1.69 8.69
C PHE A 144 -22.21 2.98 9.02
N ASN A 145 -21.04 2.82 9.60
CA ASN A 145 -20.08 3.91 9.80
C ASN A 145 -18.67 3.35 9.63
N TYR A 146 -18.03 3.69 8.52
CA TYR A 146 -16.71 3.18 8.15
C TYR A 146 -15.65 3.41 9.22
N SER A 147 -15.63 4.62 9.80
CA SER A 147 -14.67 4.97 10.85
C SER A 147 -14.88 4.15 12.12
N THR A 148 -16.13 3.97 12.54
CA THR A 148 -16.47 3.17 13.72
C THR A 148 -16.06 1.70 13.54
N LEU A 149 -16.35 1.12 12.37
CA LEU A 149 -15.98 -0.27 12.06
C LEU A 149 -14.46 -0.48 12.13
N ASN A 150 -13.70 0.43 11.53
CA ASN A 150 -12.24 0.34 11.56
C ASN A 150 -11.68 0.59 12.97
N ASN A 151 -12.23 1.52 13.74
CA ASN A 151 -11.78 1.80 15.10
C ASN A 151 -12.02 0.62 16.05
N ILE A 152 -13.16 -0.07 15.94
CA ILE A 152 -13.45 -1.29 16.70
C ILE A 152 -12.40 -2.36 16.40
N ALA A 153 -12.11 -2.58 15.13
CA ALA A 153 -11.12 -3.57 14.72
C ALA A 153 -9.70 -3.17 15.12
N ALA A 154 -9.35 -1.89 15.04
CA ALA A 154 -8.04 -1.38 15.46
C ALA A 154 -7.77 -1.61 16.96
N ALA A 155 -8.80 -1.51 17.81
CA ALA A 155 -8.69 -1.81 19.22
C ALA A 155 -8.42 -3.31 19.51
N GLU A 156 -8.79 -4.19 18.60
CA GLU A 156 -8.60 -5.64 18.70
C GLU A 156 -7.38 -6.14 17.90
N ALA A 157 -6.71 -5.24 17.19
CA ALA A 157 -5.55 -5.54 16.37
C ALA A 157 -4.33 -5.88 17.25
N LYS A 158 -3.57 -6.88 16.81
CA LYS A 158 -2.30 -7.28 17.45
C LYS A 158 -1.07 -6.74 16.71
N GLY A 159 -1.28 -6.20 15.51
CA GLY A 159 -0.23 -5.70 14.64
C GLY A 159 0.24 -4.31 15.04
N GLU A 160 1.52 -4.07 14.84
CA GLU A 160 2.16 -2.76 14.97
C GLU A 160 1.77 -1.83 13.80
N ILE A 161 1.38 -2.44 12.68
CA ILE A 161 0.94 -1.76 11.46
C ILE A 161 -0.52 -2.14 11.18
N LEU A 162 -1.35 -1.13 10.87
CA LEU A 162 -2.73 -1.33 10.46
C LEU A 162 -2.89 -1.04 8.97
N VAL A 163 -3.51 -1.97 8.25
CA VAL A 163 -3.91 -1.79 6.85
C VAL A 163 -5.44 -1.80 6.78
N LEU A 164 -6.03 -0.69 6.37
CA LEU A 164 -7.46 -0.58 6.13
C LEU A 164 -7.73 -0.98 4.68
N LEU A 165 -8.51 -2.03 4.47
CA LEU A 165 -8.72 -2.63 3.16
C LEU A 165 -10.23 -2.81 2.89
N ASN A 166 -10.69 -2.46 1.70
CA ASN A 166 -12.06 -2.75 1.30
C ASN A 166 -12.20 -4.22 0.91
N ASN A 167 -13.41 -4.77 1.06
CA ASN A 167 -13.71 -6.16 0.77
C ASN A 167 -13.73 -6.54 -0.72
N ASP A 168 -13.65 -5.55 -1.62
CA ASP A 168 -13.65 -5.72 -3.09
C ASP A 168 -12.25 -5.59 -3.73
N ILE A 169 -11.21 -5.49 -2.92
CA ILE A 169 -9.83 -5.37 -3.40
C ILE A 169 -9.25 -6.73 -3.74
N SER A 170 -8.56 -6.81 -4.87
CA SER A 170 -7.74 -7.95 -5.27
C SER A 170 -6.25 -7.60 -5.11
N MET A 171 -5.45 -8.55 -4.63
CA MET A 171 -4.02 -8.32 -4.43
C MET A 171 -3.29 -8.28 -5.78
N PRO A 172 -2.50 -7.23 -6.06
CA PRO A 172 -1.86 -7.05 -7.37
C PRO A 172 -0.73 -8.05 -7.62
N TYR A 173 0.00 -8.44 -6.56
CA TYR A 173 1.11 -9.40 -6.57
C TYR A 173 1.45 -9.83 -5.15
N ARG A 174 2.15 -10.95 -5.01
CA ARG A 174 2.39 -11.59 -3.70
C ARG A 174 3.18 -10.75 -2.70
N GLY A 175 4.12 -9.94 -3.15
CA GLY A 175 4.98 -9.08 -2.31
C GLY A 175 4.42 -7.69 -2.00
N TRP A 176 3.14 -7.43 -2.24
CA TRP A 176 2.55 -6.10 -2.07
C TRP A 176 2.65 -5.58 -0.62
N LEU A 177 2.43 -6.46 0.35
CA LEU A 177 2.45 -6.08 1.76
C LEU A 177 3.88 -5.82 2.26
N ASP A 178 4.83 -6.63 1.82
CA ASP A 178 6.25 -6.42 2.09
C ASP A 178 6.72 -5.06 1.55
N ALA A 179 6.30 -4.72 0.33
CA ALA A 179 6.61 -3.43 -0.27
C ALA A 179 5.99 -2.24 0.47
N LEU A 180 4.81 -2.39 1.09
CA LEU A 180 4.20 -1.35 1.92
C LEU A 180 4.92 -1.20 3.26
N VAL A 181 5.23 -2.31 3.93
CA VAL A 181 5.90 -2.31 5.24
C VAL A 181 7.33 -1.77 5.15
N ALA A 182 7.98 -1.94 4.01
CA ALA A 182 9.34 -1.47 3.79
C ALA A 182 9.45 0.06 3.59
N GLN A 183 8.35 0.82 3.47
CA GLN A 183 8.37 2.28 3.30
C GLN A 183 8.51 3.02 4.62
#